data_dea595ea64d4feed5e71da267ebb1907
#
_entry.id   dea595ea64d4feed5e71da267ebb1907
#
_cell.length_a   1.000
_cell.length_b   1.000
_cell.length_c   1.000
_cell.angle_alpha   90.00
_cell.angle_beta   90.00
_cell.angle_gamma   90.00
#
_symmetry.space_group_name_H-M   'P 1'
#
loop_
_entity.id
_entity.type
_entity.pdbx_description
1 polymer ?
#
loop_
_entity_poly.entity_id
_entity_poly.type
_entity_poly.pdbx_seq_one_letter_code
_entity_poly.pdbx_strand_id
1 'polypeptide(L)'
;MKLTGNTIFITGGGSGIGRALAKALHKRGNKVIISGRRKSHLDSAARANPGIEAIELDIANPDSIKAVAKKLITEHPDLNVLINNAGIMEPDQAAGAIDDKLLVSTVTTNLLGPIRLTSALLGQLKSRRGVIVYNTSVLAFVPLAVTAIYSATKAALHSYVLSQRFLLRGSGVRVLEMAPPWVRTELMNSQEAEQAMPLDQFVAETLDALATDADEILVEAAKPLRANPGPGEHALVNGFNQQMVKVFTSSQA
;
A
#
# COMPACT_ATOMS: atom_id res chain seq x y z
N MET A 1 -4.91 6.33 14.27
CA MET A 1 -4.30 7.70 14.19
C MET A 1 -5.38 8.76 14.19
N LYS A 2 -5.07 10.05 14.47
CA LYS A 2 -6.03 11.14 14.22
C LYS A 2 -6.31 11.23 12.72
N LEU A 3 -7.57 11.43 12.33
CA LEU A 3 -7.95 11.51 10.92
C LEU A 3 -8.06 12.95 10.39
N THR A 4 -7.66 13.94 11.19
CA THR A 4 -7.73 15.38 10.86
C THR A 4 -6.46 16.09 11.31
N GLY A 5 -6.14 17.22 10.66
CA GLY A 5 -5.03 18.10 11.05
C GLY A 5 -3.64 17.54 10.79
N ASN A 6 -3.52 16.62 9.84
CA ASN A 6 -2.23 16.05 9.44
C ASN A 6 -1.76 16.65 8.11
N THR A 7 -0.46 16.60 7.90
CA THR A 7 0.18 16.70 6.58
C THR A 7 0.62 15.31 6.17
N ILE A 8 0.00 14.79 5.09
CA ILE A 8 0.07 13.39 4.68
C ILE A 8 0.73 13.28 3.31
N PHE A 9 1.74 12.43 3.18
CA PHE A 9 2.30 12.04 1.89
C PHE A 9 1.89 10.62 1.53
N ILE A 10 1.29 10.44 0.33
CA ILE A 10 0.77 9.16 -0.15
C ILE A 10 1.44 8.79 -1.46
N THR A 11 2.16 7.66 -1.50
CA THR A 11 2.70 7.14 -2.75
C THR A 11 1.64 6.36 -3.52
N GLY A 12 1.69 6.43 -4.86
CA GLY A 12 0.66 5.80 -5.70
C GLY A 12 -0.71 6.47 -5.59
N GLY A 13 -0.74 7.78 -5.27
CA GLY A 13 -1.97 8.53 -5.05
C GLY A 13 -2.74 8.95 -6.31
N GLY A 14 -2.24 8.61 -7.50
CA GLY A 14 -2.90 8.95 -8.77
C GLY A 14 -4.02 7.98 -9.19
N SER A 15 -4.14 6.80 -8.59
CA SER A 15 -5.12 5.76 -8.95
C SER A 15 -5.49 4.88 -7.75
N GLY A 16 -6.49 4.03 -7.91
CA GLY A 16 -6.89 2.97 -6.98
C GLY A 16 -7.04 3.41 -5.53
N ILE A 17 -6.57 2.56 -4.62
CA ILE A 17 -6.64 2.78 -3.17
C ILE A 17 -5.98 4.10 -2.76
N GLY A 18 -4.80 4.41 -3.30
CA GLY A 18 -4.07 5.63 -2.94
C GLY A 18 -4.83 6.91 -3.25
N ARG A 19 -5.47 6.99 -4.44
CA ARG A 19 -6.32 8.12 -4.83
C ARG A 19 -7.57 8.24 -3.97
N ALA A 20 -8.19 7.11 -3.67
CA ALA A 20 -9.41 7.10 -2.86
C ALA A 20 -9.14 7.51 -1.41
N LEU A 21 -8.06 7.03 -0.80
CA LEU A 21 -7.61 7.46 0.53
C LEU A 21 -7.21 8.94 0.55
N ALA A 22 -6.47 9.42 -0.48
CA ALA A 22 -6.10 10.82 -0.61
C ALA A 22 -7.33 11.73 -0.58
N LYS A 23 -8.33 11.43 -1.42
CA LYS A 23 -9.60 12.15 -1.46
C LYS A 23 -10.33 12.13 -0.11
N ALA A 24 -10.42 10.96 0.52
CA ALA A 24 -11.15 10.79 1.75
C ALA A 24 -10.48 11.48 2.96
N LEU A 25 -9.14 11.46 3.03
CA LEU A 25 -8.37 12.15 4.05
C LEU A 25 -8.37 13.67 3.82
N HIS A 26 -8.25 14.12 2.55
CA HIS A 26 -8.35 15.54 2.21
C HIS A 26 -9.70 16.14 2.61
N LYS A 27 -10.81 15.45 2.33
CA LYS A 27 -12.16 15.88 2.74
C LYS A 27 -12.33 16.03 4.26
N ARG A 28 -11.46 15.40 5.06
CA ARG A 28 -11.40 15.53 6.52
C ARG A 28 -10.52 16.68 7.01
N GLY A 29 -10.06 17.56 6.10
CA GLY A 29 -9.25 18.74 6.46
C GLY A 29 -7.76 18.44 6.69
N ASN A 30 -7.24 17.35 6.13
CA ASN A 30 -5.79 17.12 6.10
C ASN A 30 -5.17 17.81 4.87
N LYS A 31 -3.94 18.28 5.01
CA LYS A 31 -3.08 18.61 3.87
C LYS A 31 -2.57 17.30 3.27
N VAL A 32 -2.88 17.07 2.01
CA VAL A 32 -2.53 15.81 1.32
C VAL A 32 -1.63 16.08 0.13
N ILE A 33 -0.51 15.40 0.09
CA ILE A 33 0.43 15.37 -1.02
C ILE A 33 0.40 13.95 -1.61
N ILE A 34 0.16 13.83 -2.90
CA ILE A 34 0.17 12.54 -3.61
C ILE A 34 1.37 12.41 -4.51
N SER A 35 1.82 11.18 -4.75
CA SER A 35 2.88 10.94 -5.72
C SER A 35 2.64 9.70 -6.58
N GLY A 36 3.34 9.65 -7.71
CA GLY A 36 3.33 8.55 -8.66
C GLY A 36 4.15 8.86 -9.90
N ARG A 37 4.30 7.90 -10.81
CA ARG A 37 5.06 8.05 -12.06
C ARG A 37 4.28 8.74 -13.17
N ARG A 38 2.95 8.58 -13.20
CA ARG A 38 2.08 9.06 -14.27
C ARG A 38 1.54 10.45 -13.94
N LYS A 39 2.21 11.47 -14.48
CA LYS A 39 1.83 12.88 -14.26
C LYS A 39 0.36 13.14 -14.59
N SER A 40 -0.16 12.60 -15.69
CA SER A 40 -1.57 12.79 -16.09
C SER A 40 -2.58 12.30 -15.04
N HIS A 41 -2.29 11.17 -14.39
CA HIS A 41 -3.14 10.65 -13.31
C HIS A 41 -3.06 11.52 -12.04
N LEU A 42 -1.87 12.01 -11.72
CA LEU A 42 -1.67 12.92 -10.59
C LEU A 42 -2.42 14.24 -10.82
N ASP A 43 -2.26 14.85 -11.99
CA ASP A 43 -2.93 16.09 -12.37
C ASP A 43 -4.46 15.93 -12.38
N SER A 44 -4.96 14.77 -12.82
CA SER A 44 -6.39 14.45 -12.78
C SER A 44 -6.90 14.34 -11.33
N ALA A 45 -6.16 13.66 -10.46
CA ALA A 45 -6.52 13.52 -9.06
C ALA A 45 -6.53 14.86 -8.32
N ALA A 46 -5.53 15.71 -8.55
CA ALA A 46 -5.42 17.04 -7.96
C ALA A 46 -6.52 17.99 -8.47
N ARG A 47 -6.79 18.00 -9.79
CA ARG A 47 -7.89 18.81 -10.35
C ARG A 47 -9.27 18.41 -9.81
N ALA A 48 -9.50 17.11 -9.61
CA ALA A 48 -10.75 16.62 -9.04
C ALA A 48 -10.91 16.90 -7.55
N ASN A 49 -9.83 17.27 -6.85
CA ASN A 49 -9.81 17.56 -5.41
C ASN A 49 -8.90 18.77 -5.15
N PRO A 50 -9.37 20.01 -5.40
CA PRO A 50 -8.59 21.22 -5.20
C PRO A 50 -8.01 21.30 -3.78
N GLY A 51 -6.70 21.54 -3.68
CA GLY A 51 -5.96 21.53 -2.41
C GLY A 51 -5.12 20.26 -2.17
N ILE A 52 -5.31 19.20 -2.98
CA ILE A 52 -4.35 18.10 -3.02
C ILE A 52 -3.15 18.52 -3.89
N GLU A 53 -1.97 18.42 -3.32
CA GLU A 53 -0.71 18.66 -4.04
C GLU A 53 -0.22 17.37 -4.70
N ALA A 54 0.44 17.50 -5.86
CA ALA A 54 0.96 16.35 -6.62
C ALA A 54 2.46 16.51 -6.89
N ILE A 55 3.22 15.43 -6.65
CA ILE A 55 4.66 15.37 -6.89
C ILE A 55 4.96 14.12 -7.72
N GLU A 56 5.68 14.28 -8.83
CA GLU A 56 6.14 13.14 -9.61
C GLU A 56 7.23 12.38 -8.82
N LEU A 57 7.04 11.06 -8.66
CA LEU A 57 7.97 10.16 -7.98
C LEU A 57 8.02 8.83 -8.69
N ASP A 58 9.20 8.42 -9.12
CA ASP A 58 9.48 7.03 -9.39
C ASP A 58 10.03 6.35 -8.13
N ILE A 59 9.18 5.57 -7.47
CA ILE A 59 9.53 4.87 -6.23
C ILE A 59 10.58 3.76 -6.45
N ALA A 60 10.80 3.32 -7.69
CA ALA A 60 11.85 2.37 -8.03
C ALA A 60 13.22 3.03 -8.16
N ASN A 61 13.28 4.36 -8.38
CA ASN A 61 14.51 5.10 -8.59
C ASN A 61 15.01 5.77 -7.28
N PRO A 62 16.20 5.37 -6.76
CA PRO A 62 16.74 5.95 -5.53
C PRO A 62 16.99 7.46 -5.58
N ASP A 63 17.36 8.00 -6.75
CA ASP A 63 17.66 9.43 -6.87
C ASP A 63 16.36 10.24 -6.92
N SER A 64 15.30 9.72 -7.57
CA SER A 64 13.96 10.29 -7.49
C SER A 64 13.46 10.32 -6.03
N ILE A 65 13.67 9.25 -5.27
CA ILE A 65 13.32 9.19 -3.84
C ILE A 65 14.07 10.27 -3.05
N LYS A 66 15.39 10.40 -3.24
CA LYS A 66 16.20 11.41 -2.53
C LYS A 66 15.74 12.84 -2.84
N ALA A 67 15.48 13.13 -4.12
CA ALA A 67 15.02 14.44 -4.57
C ALA A 67 13.67 14.80 -3.96
N VAL A 68 12.70 13.88 -4.01
CA VAL A 68 11.36 14.08 -3.44
C VAL A 68 11.41 14.19 -1.91
N ALA A 69 12.18 13.33 -1.24
CA ALA A 69 12.34 13.43 0.21
C ALA A 69 12.92 14.79 0.65
N LYS A 70 13.96 15.28 -0.05
CA LYS A 70 14.52 16.63 0.20
C LYS A 70 13.46 17.71 0.01
N LYS A 71 12.69 17.66 -1.08
CA LYS A 71 11.60 18.59 -1.37
C LYS A 71 10.56 18.59 -0.24
N LEU A 72 10.09 17.40 0.16
CA LEU A 72 9.11 17.24 1.23
C LEU A 72 9.60 17.82 2.56
N ILE A 73 10.85 17.56 2.93
CA ILE A 73 11.46 18.10 4.18
C ILE A 73 11.51 19.63 4.15
N THR A 74 11.81 20.22 2.99
CA THR A 74 11.96 21.68 2.86
C THR A 74 10.61 22.40 2.75
N GLU A 75 9.69 21.89 1.92
CA GLU A 75 8.43 22.56 1.59
C GLU A 75 7.27 22.18 2.52
N HIS A 76 7.37 21.00 3.18
CA HIS A 76 6.36 20.48 4.11
C HIS A 76 6.99 20.06 5.45
N PRO A 77 7.57 21.01 6.20
CA PRO A 77 8.24 20.69 7.47
C PRO A 77 7.30 20.14 8.55
N ASP A 78 6.00 20.25 8.35
CA ASP A 78 4.92 19.72 9.18
C ASP A 78 4.46 18.30 8.77
N LEU A 79 5.06 17.70 7.72
CA LEU A 79 4.75 16.33 7.29
C LEU A 79 4.90 15.35 8.46
N ASN A 80 3.79 14.72 8.83
CA ASN A 80 3.71 13.80 9.98
C ASN A 80 3.11 12.43 9.64
N VAL A 81 2.60 12.23 8.42
CA VAL A 81 2.07 10.92 7.99
C VAL A 81 2.65 10.53 6.63
N LEU A 82 3.24 9.33 6.56
CA LEU A 82 3.68 8.70 5.33
C LEU A 82 2.83 7.46 5.06
N ILE A 83 2.15 7.41 3.91
CA ILE A 83 1.43 6.22 3.44
C ILE A 83 2.17 5.63 2.24
N ASN A 84 2.91 4.56 2.48
CA ASN A 84 3.58 3.75 1.47
C ASN A 84 2.55 2.86 0.78
N ASN A 85 1.93 3.34 -0.30
CA ASN A 85 0.86 2.64 -0.99
C ASN A 85 1.26 2.22 -2.42
N ALA A 86 2.24 2.86 -3.04
CA ALA A 86 2.67 2.50 -4.40
C ALA A 86 3.04 1.02 -4.50
N GLY A 87 2.56 0.36 -5.54
CA GLY A 87 2.86 -1.04 -5.82
C GLY A 87 2.43 -1.44 -7.22
N ILE A 88 3.01 -2.52 -7.71
CA ILE A 88 2.64 -3.19 -8.96
C ILE A 88 2.34 -4.66 -8.67
N MET A 89 1.46 -5.24 -9.46
CA MET A 89 1.07 -6.64 -9.39
C MET A 89 0.76 -7.12 -10.81
N GLU A 90 1.44 -8.13 -11.25
CA GLU A 90 1.24 -8.76 -12.54
C GLU A 90 1.31 -10.28 -12.37
N PRO A 91 0.63 -11.06 -13.21
CA PRO A 91 0.75 -12.51 -13.22
C PRO A 91 2.20 -12.94 -13.48
N ASP A 92 2.65 -13.99 -12.82
CA ASP A 92 3.96 -14.59 -12.99
C ASP A 92 3.88 -16.11 -13.15
N GLN A 93 5.01 -16.74 -13.49
CA GLN A 93 5.12 -18.17 -13.79
C GLN A 93 6.12 -18.85 -12.82
N ALA A 94 5.78 -18.88 -11.52
CA ALA A 94 6.65 -19.49 -10.52
C ALA A 94 6.92 -21.00 -10.74
N ALA A 95 6.09 -21.68 -11.55
CA ALA A 95 6.31 -23.07 -11.97
C ALA A 95 7.14 -23.22 -13.27
N GLY A 96 7.59 -22.14 -13.85
CA GLY A 96 8.33 -22.11 -15.13
C GLY A 96 9.43 -21.07 -15.16
N ALA A 97 9.73 -20.56 -16.35
CA ALA A 97 10.69 -19.49 -16.52
C ALA A 97 10.13 -18.16 -15.99
N ILE A 98 10.86 -17.51 -15.10
CA ILE A 98 10.51 -16.20 -14.55
C ILE A 98 11.04 -15.11 -15.46
N ASP A 99 10.22 -14.09 -15.75
CA ASP A 99 10.68 -12.85 -16.35
C ASP A 99 11.47 -12.03 -15.30
N ASP A 100 12.79 -11.95 -15.48
CA ASP A 100 13.68 -11.23 -14.57
C ASP A 100 13.37 -9.74 -14.50
N LYS A 101 12.88 -9.12 -15.57
CA LYS A 101 12.46 -7.71 -15.55
C LYS A 101 11.25 -7.50 -14.65
N LEU A 102 10.27 -8.40 -14.73
CA LEU A 102 9.10 -8.37 -13.84
C LEU A 102 9.53 -8.60 -12.39
N LEU A 103 10.38 -9.60 -12.13
CA LEU A 103 10.91 -9.90 -10.81
C LEU A 103 11.60 -8.67 -10.19
N VAL A 104 12.57 -8.09 -10.88
CA VAL A 104 13.34 -6.94 -10.39
C VAL A 104 12.44 -5.72 -10.20
N SER A 105 11.54 -5.42 -11.15
CA SER A 105 10.64 -4.27 -11.07
C SER A 105 9.67 -4.40 -9.90
N THR A 106 9.13 -5.61 -9.66
CA THR A 106 8.20 -5.87 -8.56
C THR A 106 8.90 -5.75 -7.20
N VAL A 107 10.07 -6.37 -7.03
CA VAL A 107 10.86 -6.25 -5.80
C VAL A 107 11.26 -4.79 -5.53
N THR A 108 11.74 -4.09 -6.57
CA THR A 108 12.20 -2.72 -6.42
C THR A 108 11.05 -1.78 -6.05
N THR A 109 9.91 -1.92 -6.70
CA THR A 109 8.73 -1.06 -6.45
C THR A 109 8.06 -1.38 -5.11
N ASN A 110 7.80 -2.66 -4.83
CA ASN A 110 6.94 -3.05 -3.71
C ASN A 110 7.69 -3.19 -2.39
N LEU A 111 8.99 -3.42 -2.41
CA LEU A 111 9.80 -3.66 -1.22
C LEU A 111 10.89 -2.60 -1.03
N LEU A 112 11.80 -2.44 -1.99
CA LEU A 112 12.94 -1.53 -1.81
C LEU A 112 12.50 -0.07 -1.78
N GLY A 113 11.53 0.31 -2.61
CA GLY A 113 11.00 1.67 -2.69
C GLY A 113 10.46 2.19 -1.37
N PRO A 114 9.45 1.56 -0.76
CA PRO A 114 8.90 2.00 0.52
C PRO A 114 9.92 2.01 1.66
N ILE A 115 10.86 1.05 1.70
CA ILE A 115 11.95 1.02 2.69
C ILE A 115 12.85 2.25 2.53
N ARG A 116 13.29 2.54 1.30
CA ARG A 116 14.17 3.68 0.98
C ARG A 116 13.51 5.02 1.29
N LEU A 117 12.25 5.20 0.87
CA LEU A 117 11.50 6.43 1.10
C LEU A 117 11.26 6.67 2.59
N THR A 118 10.86 5.64 3.32
CA THR A 118 10.68 5.73 4.77
C THR A 118 11.99 6.10 5.46
N SER A 119 13.10 5.47 5.07
CA SER A 119 14.43 5.80 5.61
C SER A 119 14.80 7.26 5.38
N ALA A 120 14.53 7.79 4.17
CA ALA A 120 14.83 9.18 3.82
C ALA A 120 14.00 10.21 4.60
N LEU A 121 12.76 9.86 5.00
CA LEU A 121 11.85 10.73 5.75
C LEU A 121 11.85 10.47 7.27
N LEU A 122 12.57 9.44 7.74
CA LEU A 122 12.47 8.96 9.12
C LEU A 122 12.84 10.04 10.15
N GLY A 123 13.84 10.88 9.87
CA GLY A 123 14.24 11.96 10.75
C GLY A 123 13.09 12.95 11.00
N GLN A 124 12.41 13.36 9.93
CA GLN A 124 11.24 14.25 10.03
C GLN A 124 10.08 13.58 10.76
N LEU A 125 9.76 12.34 10.40
CA LEU A 125 8.67 11.59 11.05
C LEU A 125 8.94 11.42 12.56
N LYS A 126 10.18 11.18 12.99
CA LYS A 126 10.56 11.15 14.40
C LYS A 126 10.35 12.51 15.08
N SER A 127 10.77 13.61 14.46
CA SER A 127 10.63 14.96 15.04
C SER A 127 9.15 15.35 15.22
N ARG A 128 8.25 14.79 14.40
CA ARG A 128 6.81 15.04 14.44
C ARG A 128 6.01 13.99 15.21
N ARG A 129 6.66 12.98 15.80
CA ARG A 129 5.99 11.82 16.41
C ARG A 129 4.93 11.23 15.47
N GLY A 130 5.33 11.06 14.22
CA GLY A 130 4.46 10.81 13.08
C GLY A 130 3.97 9.38 12.97
N VAL A 131 3.31 9.11 11.85
CA VAL A 131 2.75 7.79 11.51
C VAL A 131 3.31 7.33 10.18
N ILE A 132 3.73 6.08 10.11
CA ILE A 132 4.11 5.37 8.90
C ILE A 132 3.07 4.30 8.65
N VAL A 133 2.44 4.31 7.48
CA VAL A 133 1.50 3.27 7.04
C VAL A 133 2.13 2.53 5.86
N TYR A 134 2.23 1.21 5.97
CA TYR A 134 2.62 0.34 4.86
C TYR A 134 1.40 -0.37 4.31
N ASN A 135 1.14 -0.19 3.02
CA ASN A 135 0.12 -0.94 2.30
C ASN A 135 0.72 -2.27 1.84
N THR A 136 0.54 -3.32 2.64
CA THR A 136 0.91 -4.69 2.30
C THR A 136 -0.18 -5.37 1.47
N SER A 137 -0.71 -6.49 1.88
CA SER A 137 -1.84 -7.21 1.30
C SER A 137 -2.19 -8.39 2.17
N VAL A 138 -3.41 -8.91 2.09
CA VAL A 138 -3.73 -10.25 2.61
C VAL A 138 -2.86 -11.35 1.97
N LEU A 139 -2.32 -11.09 0.77
CA LEU A 139 -1.38 -11.98 0.09
C LEU A 139 0.00 -12.06 0.75
N ALA A 140 0.26 -11.24 1.76
CA ALA A 140 1.39 -11.41 2.67
C ALA A 140 1.21 -12.60 3.61
N PHE A 141 -0.03 -13.04 3.84
CA PHE A 141 -0.40 -14.11 4.77
C PHE A 141 -0.85 -15.39 4.06
N VAL A 142 -1.55 -15.23 2.94
CA VAL A 142 -2.01 -16.35 2.09
C VAL A 142 -1.62 -16.05 0.65
N PRO A 143 -0.48 -16.58 0.17
CA PRO A 143 0.04 -16.24 -1.16
C PRO A 143 -0.89 -16.73 -2.27
N LEU A 144 -1.06 -15.89 -3.29
CA LEU A 144 -1.77 -16.22 -4.52
C LEU A 144 -0.77 -16.73 -5.57
N ALA A 145 -0.93 -17.99 -6.00
CA ALA A 145 0.05 -18.67 -6.84
C ALA A 145 0.30 -18.00 -8.19
N VAL A 146 -0.73 -17.40 -8.80
CA VAL A 146 -0.60 -16.70 -10.10
C VAL A 146 0.12 -15.35 -10.01
N THR A 147 0.44 -14.88 -8.79
CA THR A 147 1.19 -13.66 -8.52
C THR A 147 2.17 -13.90 -7.36
N ALA A 148 2.97 -14.96 -7.50
CA ALA A 148 3.86 -15.44 -6.44
C ALA A 148 4.92 -14.40 -6.06
N ILE A 149 5.51 -13.70 -7.05
CA ILE A 149 6.50 -12.63 -6.83
C ILE A 149 5.87 -11.49 -6.01
N TYR A 150 4.67 -11.05 -6.40
CA TYR A 150 3.95 -10.03 -5.63
C TYR A 150 3.71 -10.47 -4.19
N SER A 151 3.17 -11.67 -3.99
CA SER A 151 2.88 -12.22 -2.66
C SER A 151 4.16 -12.27 -1.81
N ALA A 152 5.27 -12.73 -2.39
CA ALA A 152 6.57 -12.75 -1.72
C ALA A 152 7.04 -11.34 -1.30
N THR A 153 6.88 -10.30 -2.16
CA THR A 153 7.24 -8.92 -1.79
C THR A 153 6.38 -8.39 -0.66
N LYS A 154 5.09 -8.76 -0.61
CA LYS A 154 4.18 -8.33 0.46
C LYS A 154 4.46 -9.04 1.78
N ALA A 155 4.81 -10.32 1.75
CA ALA A 155 5.28 -11.07 2.93
C ALA A 155 6.61 -10.50 3.48
N ALA A 156 7.56 -10.18 2.60
CA ALA A 156 8.81 -9.53 2.99
C ALA A 156 8.57 -8.15 3.62
N LEU A 157 7.66 -7.35 3.04
CA LEU A 157 7.32 -6.04 3.58
C LEU A 157 6.62 -6.16 4.94
N HIS A 158 5.71 -7.13 5.12
CA HIS A 158 5.09 -7.45 6.42
C HIS A 158 6.17 -7.74 7.49
N SER A 159 7.11 -8.63 7.20
CA SER A 159 8.22 -8.93 8.11
C SER A 159 9.05 -7.68 8.46
N TYR A 160 9.32 -6.82 7.48
CA TYR A 160 10.00 -5.55 7.70
C TYR A 160 9.21 -4.61 8.62
N VAL A 161 7.90 -4.50 8.41
CA VAL A 161 6.99 -3.68 9.24
C VAL A 161 7.03 -4.10 10.70
N LEU A 162 6.97 -5.39 10.99
CA LEU A 162 7.07 -5.92 12.37
C LEU A 162 8.39 -5.52 13.02
N SER A 163 9.50 -5.68 12.30
CA SER A 163 10.84 -5.33 12.79
C SER A 163 10.97 -3.82 13.02
N GLN A 164 10.48 -2.99 12.08
CA GLN A 164 10.56 -1.54 12.19
C GLN A 164 9.69 -1.01 13.34
N ARG A 165 8.49 -1.57 13.52
CA ARG A 165 7.60 -1.25 14.65
C ARG A 165 8.31 -1.50 15.98
N PHE A 166 8.97 -2.64 16.13
CA PHE A 166 9.75 -2.96 17.32
C PHE A 166 10.90 -1.96 17.55
N LEU A 167 11.66 -1.62 16.51
CA LEU A 167 12.81 -0.72 16.62
C LEU A 167 12.41 0.74 16.89
N LEU A 168 11.22 1.15 16.46
CA LEU A 168 10.73 2.52 16.67
C LEU A 168 9.88 2.69 17.94
N ARG A 169 9.65 1.64 18.72
CA ARG A 169 8.98 1.77 20.02
C ARG A 169 9.75 2.77 20.91
N GLY A 170 9.01 3.65 21.55
CA GLY A 170 9.62 4.71 22.38
C GLY A 170 10.09 5.95 21.59
N SER A 171 10.14 5.91 20.25
CA SER A 171 10.50 7.07 19.43
C SER A 171 9.34 8.07 19.24
N GLY A 172 8.12 7.66 19.59
CA GLY A 172 6.89 8.40 19.32
C GLY A 172 6.33 8.18 17.92
N VAL A 173 7.05 7.49 17.03
CA VAL A 173 6.55 7.14 15.68
C VAL A 173 5.70 5.87 15.78
N ARG A 174 4.50 5.89 15.20
CA ARG A 174 3.66 4.71 15.02
C ARG A 174 3.91 4.08 13.65
N VAL A 175 4.05 2.76 13.61
CA VAL A 175 4.18 2.00 12.37
C VAL A 175 2.95 1.11 12.21
N LEU A 176 2.12 1.43 11.23
CA LEU A 176 0.87 0.74 10.92
C LEU A 176 1.02 -0.09 9.66
N GLU A 177 0.31 -1.20 9.60
CA GLU A 177 0.19 -2.05 8.42
C GLU A 177 -1.26 -2.07 7.95
N MET A 178 -1.49 -1.70 6.70
CA MET A 178 -2.76 -1.86 6.02
C MET A 178 -2.66 -3.04 5.07
N ALA A 179 -3.48 -4.06 5.25
CA ALA A 179 -3.46 -5.28 4.45
C ALA A 179 -4.79 -5.47 3.68
N PRO A 180 -4.92 -4.84 2.49
CA PRO A 180 -6.12 -4.94 1.69
C PRO A 180 -6.40 -6.37 1.23
N PRO A 181 -7.68 -6.76 1.14
CA PRO A 181 -8.12 -7.90 0.34
C PRO A 181 -8.11 -7.53 -1.16
N TRP A 182 -8.73 -8.36 -2.00
CA TRP A 182 -8.97 -7.98 -3.39
C TRP A 182 -9.99 -6.83 -3.45
N VAL A 183 -9.56 -5.67 -3.97
CA VAL A 183 -10.35 -4.43 -4.03
C VAL A 183 -10.54 -4.01 -5.49
N ARG A 184 -11.73 -3.54 -5.86
CA ARG A 184 -12.06 -3.02 -7.21
C ARG A 184 -11.23 -1.79 -7.53
N THR A 185 -10.16 -1.99 -8.29
CA THR A 185 -9.23 -0.92 -8.70
C THR A 185 -8.64 -1.24 -10.08
N GLU A 186 -7.83 -0.34 -10.61
CA GLU A 186 -7.08 -0.57 -11.85
C GLU A 186 -5.99 -1.66 -11.71
N LEU A 187 -5.63 -2.05 -10.49
CA LEU A 187 -4.67 -3.13 -10.25
C LEU A 187 -5.28 -4.46 -10.72
N MET A 188 -4.58 -5.20 -11.57
CA MET A 188 -5.08 -6.43 -12.21
C MET A 188 -6.41 -6.25 -12.97
N ASN A 189 -6.71 -5.03 -13.43
CA ASN A 189 -7.95 -4.72 -14.15
C ASN A 189 -9.22 -5.15 -13.40
N SER A 190 -9.24 -4.96 -12.07
CA SER A 190 -10.27 -5.49 -11.18
C SER A 190 -11.48 -4.56 -11.00
N GLN A 191 -11.64 -3.51 -11.82
CA GLN A 191 -12.69 -2.49 -11.65
C GLN A 191 -14.09 -3.10 -11.65
N GLU A 192 -14.32 -4.08 -12.53
CA GLU A 192 -15.62 -4.74 -12.74
C GLU A 192 -15.70 -6.13 -12.07
N ALA A 193 -14.70 -6.52 -11.27
CA ALA A 193 -14.70 -7.81 -10.61
C ALA A 193 -15.74 -7.84 -9.48
N GLU A 194 -16.84 -8.58 -9.68
CA GLU A 194 -17.95 -8.65 -8.71
C GLU A 194 -17.51 -9.23 -7.36
N GLN A 195 -16.56 -10.15 -7.35
CA GLN A 195 -16.03 -10.80 -6.15
C GLN A 195 -15.06 -9.90 -5.36
N ALA A 196 -14.55 -8.83 -5.99
CA ALA A 196 -13.68 -7.88 -5.32
C ALA A 196 -14.49 -6.90 -4.47
N MET A 197 -13.93 -6.51 -3.33
CA MET A 197 -14.53 -5.53 -2.42
C MET A 197 -14.69 -4.17 -3.11
N PRO A 198 -15.85 -3.50 -3.03
CA PRO A 198 -16.02 -2.14 -3.53
C PRO A 198 -15.02 -1.18 -2.89
N LEU A 199 -14.42 -0.30 -3.71
CA LEU A 199 -13.35 0.61 -3.27
C LEU A 199 -13.82 1.62 -2.20
N ASP A 200 -15.04 2.13 -2.31
CA ASP A 200 -15.64 3.06 -1.35
C ASP A 200 -15.89 2.39 0.02
N GLN A 201 -16.37 1.14 0.02
CA GLN A 201 -16.50 0.34 1.23
C GLN A 201 -15.13 0.09 1.87
N PHE A 202 -14.13 -0.32 1.07
CA PHE A 202 -12.77 -0.52 1.57
C PHE A 202 -12.22 0.75 2.25
N VAL A 203 -12.41 1.92 1.63
CA VAL A 203 -11.95 3.19 2.19
C VAL A 203 -12.67 3.53 3.49
N ALA A 204 -13.98 3.33 3.56
CA ALA A 204 -14.75 3.60 4.77
C ALA A 204 -14.26 2.75 5.94
N GLU A 205 -14.21 1.43 5.78
CA GLU A 205 -13.72 0.50 6.82
C GLU A 205 -12.25 0.77 7.19
N THR A 206 -11.40 1.13 6.20
CA THR A 206 -9.99 1.48 6.45
C THR A 206 -9.88 2.72 7.34
N LEU A 207 -10.68 3.75 7.09
CA LEU A 207 -10.66 4.97 7.90
C LEU A 207 -11.15 4.72 9.32
N ASP A 208 -12.18 3.89 9.49
CA ASP A 208 -12.65 3.49 10.81
C ASP A 208 -11.56 2.74 11.58
N ALA A 209 -10.87 1.80 10.93
CA ALA A 209 -9.75 1.08 11.53
C ALA A 209 -8.56 1.99 11.85
N LEU A 210 -8.22 2.96 10.96
CA LEU A 210 -7.16 3.95 11.19
C LEU A 210 -7.46 4.87 12.39
N ALA A 211 -8.73 5.09 12.71
CA ALA A 211 -9.14 5.90 13.87
C ALA A 211 -8.92 5.20 15.22
N THR A 212 -8.68 3.89 15.21
CA THR A 212 -8.39 3.09 16.40
C THR A 212 -6.91 3.12 16.79
N ASP A 213 -6.58 2.42 17.89
CA ASP A 213 -5.19 2.20 18.30
C ASP A 213 -4.58 0.92 17.72
N ALA A 214 -5.25 0.25 16.78
CA ALA A 214 -4.75 -0.94 16.12
C ALA A 214 -3.47 -0.62 15.30
N ASP A 215 -2.53 -1.55 15.32
CA ASP A 215 -1.31 -1.48 14.49
C ASP A 215 -1.50 -2.16 13.13
N GLU A 216 -2.47 -3.08 13.02
CA GLU A 216 -2.90 -3.69 11.76
C GLU A 216 -4.27 -3.13 11.38
N ILE A 217 -4.32 -2.50 10.22
CA ILE A 217 -5.52 -1.89 9.64
C ILE A 217 -6.15 -2.92 8.70
N LEU A 218 -7.13 -3.64 9.22
CA LEU A 218 -7.80 -4.74 8.54
C LEU A 218 -9.28 -4.43 8.38
N VAL A 219 -9.76 -4.49 7.15
CA VAL A 219 -11.20 -4.52 6.86
C VAL A 219 -11.77 -5.91 7.13
N GLU A 220 -13.08 -6.05 7.29
CA GLU A 220 -13.70 -7.33 7.66
C GLU A 220 -13.33 -8.47 6.69
N ALA A 221 -13.32 -8.20 5.37
CA ALA A 221 -12.97 -9.18 4.34
C ALA A 221 -11.49 -9.66 4.40
N ALA A 222 -10.60 -8.92 5.06
CA ALA A 222 -9.19 -9.29 5.21
C ALA A 222 -8.94 -10.23 6.39
N LYS A 223 -9.77 -10.17 7.43
CA LYS A 223 -9.55 -10.88 8.70
C LYS A 223 -9.40 -12.39 8.57
N PRO A 224 -10.23 -13.11 7.77
CA PRO A 224 -10.08 -14.56 7.61
C PRO A 224 -8.73 -14.97 7.02
N LEU A 225 -8.21 -14.20 6.05
CA LEU A 225 -6.92 -14.49 5.43
C LEU A 225 -5.75 -14.10 6.35
N ARG A 226 -5.91 -13.03 7.15
CA ARG A 226 -4.92 -12.65 8.17
C ARG A 226 -4.80 -13.71 9.28
N ALA A 227 -5.88 -14.35 9.62
CA ALA A 227 -5.94 -15.40 10.65
C ALA A 227 -5.31 -16.73 10.22
N ASN A 228 -4.48 -16.73 9.15
CA ASN A 228 -3.76 -17.94 8.69
C ASN A 228 -3.26 -18.79 9.86
N PRO A 229 -3.66 -20.06 9.95
CA PRO A 229 -3.51 -20.90 11.15
C PRO A 229 -2.11 -21.48 11.38
N GLY A 230 -1.08 -21.01 10.70
CA GLY A 230 0.28 -21.53 10.85
C GLY A 230 0.40 -22.99 10.40
N PRO A 231 0.27 -24.03 11.29
CA PRO A 231 0.40 -25.43 10.88
C PRO A 231 -0.60 -25.88 9.81
N GLY A 232 -1.74 -25.21 9.70
CA GLY A 232 -2.74 -25.42 8.64
C GLY A 232 -2.49 -24.63 7.36
N GLU A 233 -1.40 -23.88 7.26
CA GLU A 233 -1.10 -22.97 6.15
C GLU A 233 -1.17 -23.64 4.77
N HIS A 234 -0.59 -24.84 4.61
CA HIS A 234 -0.62 -25.56 3.33
C HIS A 234 -2.04 -25.86 2.85
N ALA A 235 -2.92 -26.29 3.74
CA ALA A 235 -4.32 -26.57 3.39
C ALA A 235 -5.06 -25.28 3.03
N LEU A 236 -4.85 -24.21 3.78
CA LEU A 236 -5.44 -22.89 3.50
C LEU A 236 -4.96 -22.33 2.16
N VAL A 237 -3.66 -22.34 1.88
CA VAL A 237 -3.06 -21.85 0.63
C VAL A 237 -3.57 -22.65 -0.56
N ASN A 238 -3.62 -23.98 -0.47
CA ASN A 238 -4.14 -24.85 -1.53
C ASN A 238 -5.62 -24.56 -1.81
N GLY A 239 -6.47 -24.50 -0.77
CA GLY A 239 -7.90 -24.21 -0.92
C GLY A 239 -8.14 -22.82 -1.54
N PHE A 240 -7.45 -21.80 -1.08
CA PHE A 240 -7.50 -20.45 -1.62
C PHE A 240 -7.13 -20.40 -3.10
N ASN A 241 -6.00 -21.01 -3.49
CA ASN A 241 -5.56 -21.00 -4.89
C ASN A 241 -6.49 -21.81 -5.80
N GLN A 242 -7.03 -22.95 -5.35
CA GLN A 242 -8.05 -23.72 -6.12
C GLN A 242 -9.30 -22.87 -6.39
N GLN A 243 -9.75 -22.09 -5.42
CA GLN A 243 -10.89 -21.18 -5.60
C GLN A 243 -10.55 -20.06 -6.59
N MET A 244 -9.38 -19.43 -6.46
CA MET A 244 -8.98 -18.33 -7.32
C MET A 244 -8.75 -18.75 -8.78
N VAL A 245 -8.21 -19.95 -9.04
CA VAL A 245 -8.11 -20.51 -10.40
C VAL A 245 -9.49 -20.56 -11.05
N LYS A 246 -10.52 -21.04 -10.36
CA LYS A 246 -11.90 -21.07 -10.91
C LYS A 246 -12.41 -19.68 -11.27
N VAL A 247 -12.15 -18.67 -10.41
CA VAL A 247 -12.56 -17.28 -10.66
C VAL A 247 -11.88 -16.71 -11.91
N PHE A 248 -10.56 -16.87 -12.03
CA PHE A 248 -9.83 -16.34 -13.18
C PHE A 248 -10.10 -17.06 -14.51
N THR A 249 -10.39 -18.37 -14.47
CA THR A 249 -10.72 -19.12 -15.69
C THR A 249 -12.15 -18.89 -16.18
N SER A 250 -13.11 -18.68 -15.28
CA SER A 250 -14.49 -18.35 -15.65
C SER A 250 -14.68 -16.94 -16.23
N SER A 251 -13.75 -16.02 -15.97
CA SER A 251 -13.79 -14.64 -16.50
C SER A 251 -13.21 -14.52 -17.92
N GLN A 252 -12.71 -15.63 -18.51
CA GLN A 252 -12.16 -15.69 -19.88
C GLN A 252 -13.09 -16.44 -20.86
N ALA A 253 -14.21 -16.97 -20.41
CA ALA A 253 -15.26 -17.59 -21.20
C ALA A 253 -16.44 -16.64 -21.41
#